data_d7a6375afbe93aff1054dd8642f69731
#
_entry.id   d7a6375afbe93aff1054dd8642f69731
#
_cell.length_a   1.000
_cell.length_b   1.000
_cell.length_c   1.000
_cell.angle_alpha   90.00
_cell.angle_beta   90.00
_cell.angle_gamma   90.00
#
_symmetry.space_group_name_H-M   'P 1'
#
loop_
_entity.id
_entity.type
_entity.pdbx_description
1 polymer ?
#
loop_
_entity_poly.entity_id
_entity_poly.type
_entity_poly.pdbx_seq_one_letter_code
_entity_poly.pdbx_strand_id
1 'polypeptide(L)'
;KNISILYGNNLKFIEKTNVLITSNTFQKISSGIKSKHKIVNCDDLLLIPGLINSHTHLGDSIAKDIALDGDPDSKINPIFGIKQKILRETEPRKLIYYMRKTVKSMLKKGTTTFVDFREGGLDGVLFMQKALSNAPIRSIILGRIEHYQSKEQIKRNTPIPQSYQNQIDTLLKNCDGIGISGSNENSDSSLKQFSKTKKIRAIHCAETKQSYLKSKQTTRKTEPMRSMLLKPDFLVHMTYASKSDLNIVSKKTRGIVVCPRANASLAEGIPNVVQMMEMNCNVAIGTDNVMINSPDLFREMDFLWKITMGIHQKRIEPKTILKMTTVNAGKLLDKKIGCIKE
;
A
#
# COMPACT_ATOMS: atom_id res chain seq x y z
N LYS A 1 18.94 -18.66 -19.37
CA LYS A 1 19.07 -18.43 -20.80
C LYS A 1 17.72 -18.50 -21.50
N ASN A 2 17.62 -17.91 -22.69
CA ASN A 2 16.47 -18.01 -23.60
C ASN A 2 15.15 -17.47 -23.02
N ILE A 3 15.20 -16.44 -22.21
CA ILE A 3 14.01 -15.88 -21.56
C ILE A 3 13.53 -14.62 -22.27
N SER A 4 12.23 -14.49 -22.48
CA SER A 4 11.64 -13.21 -22.86
C SER A 4 11.52 -12.33 -21.63
N ILE A 5 11.68 -11.01 -21.76
CA ILE A 5 11.65 -10.09 -20.62
C ILE A 5 10.82 -8.82 -20.88
N LEU A 6 10.27 -8.24 -19.83
CA LEU A 6 9.75 -6.87 -19.82
C LEU A 6 10.81 -5.93 -19.22
N TYR A 7 11.57 -5.27 -20.10
CA TYR A 7 12.77 -4.50 -19.77
C TYR A 7 12.48 -3.02 -19.46
N GLY A 8 13.18 -2.51 -18.44
CA GLY A 8 13.23 -1.09 -18.11
C GLY A 8 11.92 -0.51 -17.61
N ASN A 9 11.91 0.80 -17.43
CA ASN A 9 10.75 1.53 -16.90
C ASN A 9 9.52 1.53 -17.83
N ASN A 10 9.75 1.28 -19.12
CA ASN A 10 8.68 1.21 -20.13
C ASN A 10 8.16 -0.20 -20.34
N LEU A 11 8.68 -1.21 -19.63
CA LEU A 11 8.33 -2.61 -19.78
C LEU A 11 8.40 -3.02 -21.26
N LYS A 12 9.53 -2.66 -21.93
CA LYS A 12 9.76 -3.03 -23.34
C LYS A 12 9.91 -4.54 -23.42
N PHE A 13 9.13 -5.18 -24.29
CA PHE A 13 9.27 -6.60 -24.56
C PHE A 13 10.58 -6.85 -25.33
N ILE A 14 11.40 -7.77 -24.84
CA ILE A 14 12.60 -8.29 -25.50
C ILE A 14 12.44 -9.81 -25.54
N GLU A 15 12.43 -10.34 -26.76
CA GLU A 15 12.27 -11.75 -27.01
C GLU A 15 13.62 -12.48 -26.87
N LYS A 16 13.59 -13.67 -26.23
CA LYS A 16 14.69 -14.66 -26.17
C LYS A 16 16.08 -14.07 -25.92
N THR A 17 16.26 -13.45 -24.77
CA THR A 17 17.56 -12.95 -24.31
C THR A 17 18.15 -13.80 -23.18
N ASN A 18 19.38 -13.53 -22.77
CA ASN A 18 19.97 -14.10 -21.58
C ASN A 18 20.09 -13.04 -20.48
N VAL A 19 19.92 -13.47 -19.24
CA VAL A 19 20.01 -12.61 -18.06
C VAL A 19 21.04 -13.19 -17.11
N LEU A 20 22.05 -12.40 -16.76
CA LEU A 20 23.03 -12.72 -15.73
C LEU A 20 22.64 -12.02 -14.43
N ILE A 21 22.46 -12.82 -13.37
CA ILE A 21 22.15 -12.33 -12.02
C ILE A 21 23.30 -12.72 -11.11
N THR A 22 23.87 -11.74 -10.42
CA THR A 22 24.88 -11.94 -9.36
C THR A 22 24.56 -11.06 -8.18
N SER A 23 24.77 -11.56 -6.98
CA SER A 23 24.51 -10.79 -5.73
C SER A 23 23.15 -10.10 -5.70
N ASN A 24 22.10 -10.79 -6.18
CA ASN A 24 20.72 -10.29 -6.23
C ASN A 24 20.48 -9.09 -7.16
N THR A 25 21.36 -8.84 -8.11
CA THR A 25 21.24 -7.77 -9.11
C THR A 25 21.35 -8.30 -10.53
N PHE A 26 20.67 -7.62 -11.48
CA PHE A 26 20.83 -7.86 -12.91
C PHE A 26 22.15 -7.24 -13.34
N GLN A 27 23.13 -8.08 -13.72
CA GLN A 27 24.46 -7.64 -14.13
C GLN A 27 24.56 -7.40 -15.62
N LYS A 28 23.90 -8.24 -16.40
CA LYS A 28 23.93 -8.15 -17.86
C LYS A 28 22.70 -8.78 -18.48
N ILE A 29 22.17 -8.12 -19.50
CA ILE A 29 21.03 -8.59 -20.29
C ILE A 29 21.43 -8.53 -21.77
N SER A 30 21.73 -9.68 -22.37
CA SER A 30 22.24 -9.77 -23.75
C SER A 30 22.17 -11.20 -24.26
N SER A 31 21.99 -11.40 -25.56
CA SER A 31 22.02 -12.74 -26.20
C SER A 31 23.36 -13.42 -26.07
N GLY A 32 24.47 -12.70 -26.01
CA GLY A 32 25.84 -13.20 -26.04
C GLY A 32 26.51 -13.46 -24.70
N ILE A 33 25.76 -13.71 -23.60
CA ILE A 33 26.35 -13.93 -22.27
C ILE A 33 27.05 -15.30 -22.22
N LYS A 34 28.39 -15.27 -22.05
CA LYS A 34 29.20 -16.44 -21.69
C LYS A 34 29.37 -16.41 -20.16
N SER A 35 29.00 -17.47 -19.46
CA SER A 35 29.08 -17.54 -18.00
C SER A 35 29.42 -18.93 -17.53
N LYS A 36 30.28 -19.03 -16.50
CA LYS A 36 30.58 -20.26 -15.77
C LYS A 36 29.58 -20.54 -14.62
N HIS A 37 28.62 -19.64 -14.38
CA HIS A 37 27.60 -19.79 -13.34
C HIS A 37 26.56 -20.84 -13.72
N LYS A 38 25.81 -21.31 -12.71
CA LYS A 38 24.66 -22.20 -12.93
C LYS A 38 23.71 -21.61 -13.96
N ILE A 39 23.38 -22.40 -14.97
CA ILE A 39 22.47 -21.99 -16.05
C ILE A 39 21.09 -22.61 -15.78
N VAL A 40 20.05 -21.76 -15.88
CA VAL A 40 18.65 -22.18 -15.94
C VAL A 40 18.15 -21.88 -17.34
N ASN A 41 17.64 -22.89 -18.04
CA ASN A 41 16.95 -22.70 -19.31
C ASN A 41 15.53 -22.23 -19.04
N CYS A 42 15.10 -21.16 -19.69
CA CYS A 42 13.81 -20.50 -19.49
C CYS A 42 13.07 -20.29 -20.82
N ASP A 43 13.24 -21.24 -21.76
CA ASP A 43 12.46 -21.22 -23.00
C ASP A 43 10.96 -21.13 -22.68
N ASP A 44 10.24 -20.37 -23.49
CA ASP A 44 8.79 -20.13 -23.36
C ASP A 44 8.35 -19.44 -22.07
N LEU A 45 9.29 -18.91 -21.27
CA LEU A 45 8.98 -18.11 -20.08
C LEU A 45 9.15 -16.62 -20.35
N LEU A 46 8.33 -15.83 -19.67
CA LEU A 46 8.41 -14.37 -19.64
C LEU A 46 8.84 -13.91 -18.24
N LEU A 47 10.00 -13.27 -18.15
CA LEU A 47 10.44 -12.61 -16.92
C LEU A 47 9.81 -11.21 -16.82
N ILE A 48 9.04 -11.01 -15.78
CA ILE A 48 8.46 -9.71 -15.43
C ILE A 48 9.09 -9.18 -14.12
N PRO A 49 9.07 -7.86 -13.86
CA PRO A 49 9.46 -7.35 -12.55
C PRO A 49 8.62 -8.00 -11.45
N GLY A 50 9.25 -8.29 -10.31
CA GLY A 50 8.51 -8.78 -9.14
C GLY A 50 7.44 -7.78 -8.73
N LEU A 51 6.24 -8.27 -8.43
CA LEU A 51 5.10 -7.43 -8.08
C LEU A 51 5.30 -6.79 -6.71
N ILE A 52 4.81 -5.56 -6.56
CA ILE A 52 4.87 -4.74 -5.35
C ILE A 52 3.45 -4.46 -4.88
N ASN A 53 3.07 -4.98 -3.72
CA ASN A 53 1.81 -4.68 -3.07
C ASN A 53 1.99 -3.42 -2.20
N SER A 54 1.46 -2.29 -2.67
CA SER A 54 1.77 -0.99 -2.09
C SER A 54 0.95 -0.64 -0.84
N HIS A 55 0.00 -1.48 -0.45
CA HIS A 55 -0.80 -1.30 0.76
C HIS A 55 -1.46 -2.61 1.21
N THR A 56 -1.21 -2.99 2.46
CA THR A 56 -1.81 -4.16 3.10
C THR A 56 -2.03 -3.93 4.60
N HIS A 57 -2.91 -4.76 5.19
CA HIS A 57 -3.10 -4.94 6.63
C HIS A 57 -2.97 -6.42 6.98
N LEU A 58 -1.76 -6.96 7.00
CA LEU A 58 -1.55 -8.40 7.21
C LEU A 58 -1.94 -8.89 8.61
N GLY A 59 -2.08 -8.00 9.59
CA GLY A 59 -2.48 -8.38 10.94
C GLY A 59 -3.84 -9.04 11.02
N ASP A 60 -4.75 -8.65 10.16
CA ASP A 60 -6.11 -9.18 10.12
C ASP A 60 -6.25 -10.49 9.31
N SER A 61 -5.13 -11.08 8.91
CA SER A 61 -5.11 -12.36 8.16
C SER A 61 -5.85 -13.52 8.86
N ILE A 62 -5.96 -13.47 10.18
CA ILE A 62 -6.71 -14.45 10.97
C ILE A 62 -8.24 -14.29 10.83
N ALA A 63 -8.68 -13.08 10.52
CA ALA A 63 -10.09 -12.68 10.45
C ALA A 63 -10.66 -12.77 9.03
N LYS A 64 -10.07 -13.58 8.17
CA LYS A 64 -10.48 -13.70 6.78
C LYS A 64 -11.98 -14.02 6.66
N ASP A 65 -12.64 -13.30 5.73
CA ASP A 65 -14.05 -13.39 5.38
C ASP A 65 -15.06 -12.96 6.49
N ILE A 66 -14.58 -12.41 7.63
CA ILE A 66 -15.48 -11.92 8.70
C ILE A 66 -16.16 -10.59 8.33
N ALA A 67 -15.60 -9.83 7.41
CA ALA A 67 -16.07 -8.48 7.04
C ALA A 67 -16.90 -8.44 5.76
N LEU A 68 -17.44 -9.57 5.31
CA LEU A 68 -18.17 -9.65 4.03
C LEU A 68 -19.62 -9.17 4.11
N ASP A 69 -20.17 -9.00 5.32
CA ASP A 69 -21.55 -8.59 5.55
C ASP A 69 -21.64 -7.41 6.51
N GLY A 70 -22.76 -6.69 6.48
CA GLY A 70 -23.06 -5.60 7.41
C GLY A 70 -22.36 -4.29 7.08
N ASP A 71 -22.39 -3.37 8.06
CA ASP A 71 -21.82 -2.04 7.92
C ASP A 71 -20.29 -2.06 7.96
N PRO A 72 -19.58 -1.50 6.95
CA PRO A 72 -18.13 -1.45 6.91
C PRO A 72 -17.48 -0.81 8.15
N ASP A 73 -18.05 0.28 8.69
CA ASP A 73 -17.52 0.93 9.89
C ASP A 73 -17.50 -0.03 11.08
N SER A 74 -18.52 -0.86 11.25
CA SER A 74 -18.56 -1.87 12.33
C SER A 74 -17.45 -2.93 12.18
N LYS A 75 -16.87 -3.09 10.99
CA LYS A 75 -15.86 -4.10 10.67
C LYS A 75 -14.44 -3.57 10.77
N ILE A 76 -14.15 -2.47 10.09
CA ILE A 76 -12.76 -1.97 9.89
C ILE A 76 -12.43 -0.68 10.64
N ASN A 77 -13.41 0.01 11.23
CA ASN A 77 -13.18 1.26 11.94
C ASN A 77 -11.97 1.13 12.89
N PRO A 78 -11.01 2.07 12.86
CA PRO A 78 -9.78 1.97 13.63
C PRO A 78 -9.99 2.07 15.17
N ILE A 79 -11.17 2.49 15.63
CA ILE A 79 -11.47 2.67 17.06
C ILE A 79 -12.30 1.52 17.61
N PHE A 80 -13.43 1.20 16.97
CA PHE A 80 -14.43 0.26 17.48
C PHE A 80 -14.74 -0.94 16.57
N GLY A 81 -14.13 -1.01 15.38
CA GLY A 81 -14.37 -2.12 14.44
C GLY A 81 -14.01 -3.48 15.02
N ILE A 82 -14.72 -4.54 14.60
CA ILE A 82 -14.47 -5.93 15.02
C ILE A 82 -13.01 -6.36 14.77
N LYS A 83 -12.38 -5.83 13.71
CA LYS A 83 -10.96 -5.99 13.41
C LYS A 83 -10.09 -5.67 14.62
N GLN A 84 -10.34 -4.53 15.27
CA GLN A 84 -9.52 -4.08 16.41
C GLN A 84 -9.70 -5.00 17.62
N LYS A 85 -10.92 -5.50 17.85
CA LYS A 85 -11.21 -6.49 18.89
C LYS A 85 -10.43 -7.77 18.64
N ILE A 86 -10.52 -8.32 17.41
CA ILE A 86 -9.80 -9.54 17.02
C ILE A 86 -8.30 -9.39 17.21
N LEU A 87 -7.71 -8.26 16.78
CA LEU A 87 -6.27 -8.04 16.91
C LEU A 87 -5.80 -7.97 18.37
N ARG A 88 -6.61 -7.40 19.28
CA ARG A 88 -6.29 -7.30 20.72
C ARG A 88 -6.49 -8.60 21.49
N GLU A 89 -7.53 -9.37 21.15
CA GLU A 89 -7.93 -10.57 21.89
C GLU A 89 -7.27 -11.84 21.38
N THR A 90 -6.66 -11.81 20.18
CA THR A 90 -6.01 -12.98 19.60
C THR A 90 -4.60 -13.18 20.15
N GLU A 91 -4.30 -14.41 20.52
CA GLU A 91 -2.95 -14.82 20.92
C GLU A 91 -1.88 -14.40 19.90
N PRO A 92 -0.76 -13.79 20.31
CA PRO A 92 0.32 -13.35 19.42
C PRO A 92 0.83 -14.44 18.47
N ARG A 93 0.94 -15.70 18.96
CA ARG A 93 1.41 -16.84 18.15
C ARG A 93 0.47 -17.10 16.95
N LYS A 94 -0.84 -16.95 17.13
CA LYS A 94 -1.83 -17.13 16.06
C LYS A 94 -1.74 -16.00 15.05
N LEU A 95 -1.64 -14.74 15.50
CA LEU A 95 -1.44 -13.59 14.61
C LEU A 95 -0.18 -13.78 13.73
N ILE A 96 0.95 -14.11 14.34
CA ILE A 96 2.22 -14.37 13.65
C ILE A 96 2.09 -15.51 12.64
N TYR A 97 1.41 -16.60 13.01
CA TYR A 97 1.20 -17.75 12.14
C TYR A 97 0.41 -17.37 10.88
N TYR A 98 -0.72 -16.67 11.03
CA TYR A 98 -1.56 -16.30 9.88
C TYR A 98 -0.90 -15.24 9.00
N MET A 99 -0.22 -14.24 9.57
CA MET A 99 0.61 -13.30 8.80
C MET A 99 1.66 -14.04 7.96
N ARG A 100 2.39 -15.01 8.55
CA ARG A 100 3.38 -15.83 7.83
C ARG A 100 2.76 -16.64 6.70
N LYS A 101 1.57 -17.19 6.88
CA LYS A 101 0.83 -17.91 5.82
C LYS A 101 0.47 -16.97 4.67
N THR A 102 0.01 -15.77 4.99
CA THR A 102 -0.33 -14.75 4.00
C THR A 102 0.90 -14.29 3.21
N VAL A 103 2.03 -14.05 3.87
CA VAL A 103 3.30 -13.74 3.21
C VAL A 103 3.72 -14.84 2.22
N LYS A 104 3.64 -16.11 2.63
CA LYS A 104 3.93 -17.25 1.73
C LYS A 104 2.96 -17.30 0.54
N SER A 105 1.70 -16.96 0.74
CA SER A 105 0.69 -16.89 -0.33
C SER A 105 1.02 -15.77 -1.33
N MET A 106 1.41 -14.58 -0.85
CA MET A 106 1.84 -13.46 -1.70
C MET A 106 3.04 -13.83 -2.55
N LEU A 107 4.08 -14.44 -1.96
CA LEU A 107 5.27 -14.91 -2.69
C LEU A 107 4.91 -15.87 -3.82
N LYS A 108 4.04 -16.86 -3.56
CA LYS A 108 3.58 -17.82 -4.57
C LYS A 108 2.83 -17.16 -5.74
N LYS A 109 2.30 -15.95 -5.53
CA LYS A 109 1.58 -15.14 -6.52
C LYS A 109 2.45 -14.03 -7.12
N GLY A 110 3.77 -14.11 -6.96
CA GLY A 110 4.72 -13.20 -7.61
C GLY A 110 4.92 -11.86 -6.89
N THR A 111 4.33 -11.64 -5.69
CA THR A 111 4.61 -10.46 -4.86
C THR A 111 5.98 -10.62 -4.21
N THR A 112 6.91 -9.73 -4.52
CA THR A 112 8.28 -9.74 -3.98
C THR A 112 8.55 -8.62 -2.99
N THR A 113 7.64 -7.64 -2.92
CA THR A 113 7.69 -6.51 -1.98
C THR A 113 6.28 -6.15 -1.56
N PHE A 114 6.09 -5.79 -0.30
CA PHE A 114 4.81 -5.26 0.18
C PHE A 114 5.00 -4.14 1.21
N VAL A 115 3.99 -3.29 1.35
CA VAL A 115 3.88 -2.26 2.38
C VAL A 115 2.76 -2.67 3.33
N ASP A 116 3.03 -2.76 4.62
CA ASP A 116 2.05 -3.10 5.64
C ASP A 116 1.79 -1.94 6.58
N PHE A 117 0.52 -1.52 6.68
CA PHE A 117 0.07 -0.53 7.67
C PHE A 117 -0.23 -1.27 8.97
N ARG A 118 0.72 -1.21 9.90
CA ARG A 118 0.73 -2.10 11.05
C ARG A 118 0.07 -1.48 12.27
N GLU A 119 -1.10 -2.00 12.62
CA GLU A 119 -1.81 -1.74 13.86
C GLU A 119 -1.14 -2.43 15.07
N GLY A 120 -1.55 -2.08 16.29
CA GLY A 120 -1.07 -2.68 17.53
C GLY A 120 0.25 -2.10 18.02
N GLY A 121 0.62 -0.89 17.60
CA GLY A 121 1.81 -0.19 18.08
C GLY A 121 3.10 -0.99 17.89
N LEU A 122 3.98 -0.94 18.89
CA LEU A 122 5.26 -1.64 18.85
C LEU A 122 5.08 -3.16 18.78
N ASP A 123 4.16 -3.74 19.54
CA ASP A 123 3.92 -5.19 19.56
C ASP A 123 3.48 -5.68 18.16
N GLY A 124 2.59 -4.94 17.51
CA GLY A 124 2.17 -5.27 16.14
C GLY A 124 3.35 -5.30 15.16
N VAL A 125 4.27 -4.34 15.26
CA VAL A 125 5.50 -4.30 14.44
C VAL A 125 6.39 -5.51 14.75
N LEU A 126 6.61 -5.83 16.02
CA LEU A 126 7.44 -6.97 16.45
C LEU A 126 6.83 -8.32 16.00
N PHE A 127 5.49 -8.45 16.03
CA PHE A 127 4.81 -9.65 15.51
C PHE A 127 5.02 -9.81 14.01
N MET A 128 4.95 -8.70 13.25
CA MET A 128 5.24 -8.72 11.82
C MET A 128 6.68 -9.13 11.53
N GLN A 129 7.65 -8.56 12.24
CA GLN A 129 9.07 -8.95 12.11
C GLN A 129 9.28 -10.45 12.36
N LYS A 130 8.64 -11.01 13.41
CA LYS A 130 8.64 -12.45 13.68
C LYS A 130 7.98 -13.27 12.57
N ALA A 131 6.90 -12.78 11.99
CA ALA A 131 6.22 -13.44 10.87
C ALA A 131 7.11 -13.49 9.62
N LEU A 132 7.94 -12.48 9.41
CA LEU A 132 8.85 -12.32 8.27
C LEU A 132 10.19 -13.06 8.43
N SER A 133 10.50 -13.60 9.60
CA SER A 133 11.76 -14.32 9.83
C SER A 133 11.99 -15.38 8.75
N ASN A 134 13.12 -15.27 8.05
CA ASN A 134 13.53 -16.14 6.93
C ASN A 134 12.59 -16.12 5.70
N ALA A 135 11.70 -15.14 5.56
CA ALA A 135 10.87 -15.00 4.37
C ALA A 135 11.63 -14.22 3.27
N PRO A 136 11.80 -14.76 2.04
CA PRO A 136 12.53 -14.09 0.96
C PRO A 136 11.63 -13.04 0.27
N ILE A 137 11.11 -12.10 1.04
CA ILE A 137 10.27 -10.99 0.58
C ILE A 137 10.74 -9.68 1.21
N ARG A 138 10.70 -8.59 0.47
CA ARG A 138 10.91 -7.26 1.04
C ARG A 138 9.65 -6.76 1.69
N SER A 139 9.78 -6.19 2.88
CA SER A 139 8.68 -5.53 3.58
C SER A 139 9.02 -4.08 3.85
N ILE A 140 7.99 -3.24 3.88
CA ILE A 140 8.02 -1.88 4.39
C ILE A 140 6.92 -1.83 5.43
N ILE A 141 7.31 -1.72 6.69
CA ILE A 141 6.39 -1.73 7.83
C ILE A 141 6.14 -0.29 8.26
N LEU A 142 4.91 0.19 8.11
CA LEU A 142 4.46 1.49 8.56
C LEU A 142 3.66 1.31 9.85
N GLY A 143 4.31 1.58 10.97
CA GLY A 143 3.68 1.40 12.28
C GLY A 143 2.65 2.49 12.59
N ARG A 144 1.67 2.17 13.43
CA ARG A 144 0.63 3.09 13.91
C ARG A 144 0.49 2.98 15.42
N ILE A 145 0.43 4.12 16.09
CA ILE A 145 0.03 4.18 17.50
C ILE A 145 -1.49 4.19 17.62
N GLU A 146 -2.00 3.62 18.69
CA GLU A 146 -3.43 3.57 19.00
C GLU A 146 -3.87 4.87 19.72
N HIS A 147 -3.77 6.00 19.02
CA HIS A 147 -4.21 7.31 19.52
C HIS A 147 -5.16 7.97 18.53
N TYR A 148 -6.38 8.19 18.96
CA TYR A 148 -7.44 8.78 18.17
C TYR A 148 -8.07 9.95 18.92
N GLN A 149 -8.27 11.07 18.24
CA GLN A 149 -8.80 12.28 18.83
C GLN A 149 -10.31 12.40 18.58
N SER A 150 -11.04 12.86 19.61
CA SER A 150 -12.46 13.17 19.49
C SER A 150 -12.71 14.36 18.56
N LYS A 151 -13.96 14.52 18.11
CA LYS A 151 -14.37 15.65 17.27
C LYS A 151 -14.06 17.00 17.94
N GLU A 152 -14.22 17.08 19.26
CA GLU A 152 -13.94 18.28 20.06
C GLU A 152 -12.43 18.58 20.10
N GLN A 153 -11.60 17.57 20.30
CA GLN A 153 -10.14 17.71 20.27
C GLN A 153 -9.65 18.16 18.89
N ILE A 154 -10.23 17.62 17.81
CA ILE A 154 -9.92 18.03 16.44
C ILE A 154 -10.30 19.48 16.19
N LYS A 155 -11.51 19.93 16.62
CA LYS A 155 -11.95 21.32 16.50
C LYS A 155 -11.07 22.27 17.28
N ARG A 156 -10.65 21.89 18.49
CA ARG A 156 -9.75 22.67 19.37
C ARG A 156 -8.31 22.59 18.91
N ASN A 157 -8.02 21.81 17.87
CA ASN A 157 -6.67 21.59 17.33
C ASN A 157 -5.67 21.10 18.41
N THR A 158 -6.12 20.19 19.27
CA THR A 158 -5.33 19.65 20.40
C THR A 158 -4.11 18.88 19.86
N PRO A 159 -2.88 19.14 20.33
CA PRO A 159 -1.70 18.39 19.91
C PRO A 159 -1.68 16.96 20.50
N ILE A 160 -0.79 16.12 19.99
CA ILE A 160 -0.54 14.79 20.56
C ILE A 160 0.13 14.98 21.94
N PRO A 161 -0.35 14.30 23.01
CA PRO A 161 0.31 14.32 24.31
C PRO A 161 1.75 13.79 24.24
N GLN A 162 2.63 14.29 25.12
CA GLN A 162 4.06 13.90 25.11
C GLN A 162 4.26 12.40 25.33
N SER A 163 3.40 11.74 26.10
CA SER A 163 3.46 10.28 26.31
C SER A 163 3.33 9.48 24.99
N TYR A 164 2.45 9.94 24.09
CA TYR A 164 2.30 9.33 22.77
C TYR A 164 3.45 9.69 21.83
N GLN A 165 4.06 10.86 21.97
CA GLN A 165 5.25 11.22 21.20
C GLN A 165 6.40 10.25 21.51
N ASN A 166 6.61 9.89 22.78
CA ASN A 166 7.61 8.90 23.19
C ASN A 166 7.33 7.51 22.61
N GLN A 167 6.04 7.12 22.53
CA GLN A 167 5.65 5.87 21.86
C GLN A 167 5.96 5.90 20.35
N ILE A 168 5.70 7.02 19.67
CA ILE A 168 6.02 7.22 18.25
C ILE A 168 7.54 7.06 18.04
N ASP A 169 8.35 7.70 18.85
CA ASP A 169 9.80 7.65 18.73
C ASP A 169 10.34 6.23 18.93
N THR A 170 9.79 5.48 19.88
CA THR A 170 10.11 4.07 20.10
C THR A 170 9.66 3.19 18.93
N LEU A 171 8.45 3.39 18.44
CA LEU A 171 7.91 2.68 17.28
C LEU A 171 8.78 2.89 16.05
N LEU A 172 9.16 4.14 15.79
CA LEU A 172 9.98 4.51 14.62
C LEU A 172 11.39 3.91 14.65
N LYS A 173 11.94 3.53 15.80
CA LYS A 173 13.22 2.77 15.85
C LYS A 173 13.07 1.37 15.24
N ASN A 174 11.87 0.80 15.24
CA ASN A 174 11.60 -0.59 14.88
C ASN A 174 10.85 -0.78 13.54
N CYS A 175 10.47 0.30 12.84
CA CYS A 175 9.73 0.22 11.58
C CYS A 175 10.26 1.22 10.54
N ASP A 176 9.75 1.15 9.32
CA ASP A 176 10.22 1.95 8.18
C ASP A 176 9.53 3.33 8.11
N GLY A 177 8.46 3.53 8.86
CA GLY A 177 7.71 4.78 8.87
C GLY A 177 6.40 4.69 9.65
N ILE A 178 5.53 5.66 9.42
CA ILE A 178 4.19 5.72 10.02
C ILE A 178 3.10 5.58 8.97
N GLY A 179 2.06 4.80 9.30
CA GLY A 179 0.84 4.63 8.51
C GLY A 179 -0.37 5.15 9.29
N ILE A 180 -0.88 6.32 8.92
CA ILE A 180 -1.97 6.99 9.64
C ILE A 180 -3.33 6.51 9.13
N SER A 181 -4.28 6.26 10.05
CA SER A 181 -5.64 5.79 9.71
C SER A 181 -6.44 6.80 8.88
N GLY A 182 -6.29 8.09 9.18
CA GLY A 182 -6.97 9.16 8.46
C GLY A 182 -6.77 10.51 9.13
N SER A 183 -7.08 11.59 8.45
CA SER A 183 -7.03 12.93 9.05
C SER A 183 -8.25 13.21 9.94
N ASN A 184 -9.31 12.39 9.83
CA ASN A 184 -10.53 12.56 10.64
C ASN A 184 -10.41 12.10 12.10
N GLU A 185 -9.35 11.36 12.41
CA GLU A 185 -8.98 10.91 13.76
C GLU A 185 -7.81 11.72 14.35
N ASN A 186 -7.38 12.78 13.66
CA ASN A 186 -6.22 13.58 14.04
C ASN A 186 -6.48 15.09 13.88
N SER A 187 -6.02 15.90 14.81
CA SER A 187 -6.03 17.36 14.65
C SER A 187 -4.97 17.83 13.64
N ASP A 188 -5.10 19.07 13.17
CA ASP A 188 -4.08 19.67 12.28
C ASP A 188 -2.71 19.78 12.99
N SER A 189 -2.70 20.03 14.31
CA SER A 189 -1.47 20.03 15.13
C SER A 189 -0.84 18.64 15.21
N SER A 190 -1.63 17.59 15.40
CA SER A 190 -1.15 16.20 15.42
C SER A 190 -0.54 15.79 14.09
N LEU A 191 -1.20 16.11 12.97
CA LEU A 191 -0.66 15.82 11.63
C LEU A 191 0.67 16.54 11.40
N LYS A 192 0.81 17.81 11.85
CA LYS A 192 2.07 18.55 11.80
C LYS A 192 3.15 17.94 12.71
N GLN A 193 2.79 17.39 13.87
CA GLN A 193 3.75 16.66 14.72
C GLN A 193 4.27 15.41 14.03
N PHE A 194 3.39 14.58 13.46
CA PHE A 194 3.79 13.41 12.66
C PHE A 194 4.67 13.77 11.45
N SER A 195 4.46 14.96 10.86
CA SER A 195 5.27 15.42 9.70
C SER A 195 6.74 15.64 10.01
N LYS A 196 7.13 15.71 11.29
CA LYS A 196 8.53 15.88 11.72
C LYS A 196 9.37 14.61 11.58
N THR A 197 8.73 13.43 11.46
CA THR A 197 9.48 12.19 11.22
C THR A 197 10.22 12.24 9.88
N LYS A 198 11.45 11.72 9.87
CA LYS A 198 12.29 11.61 8.68
C LYS A 198 12.05 10.29 7.90
N LYS A 199 11.26 9.38 8.47
CA LYS A 199 10.89 8.10 7.85
C LYS A 199 9.65 8.27 6.96
N ILE A 200 9.24 7.21 6.28
CA ILE A 200 8.07 7.20 5.38
C ILE A 200 6.80 7.62 6.16
N ARG A 201 5.99 8.46 5.54
CA ARG A 201 4.69 8.91 6.04
C ARG A 201 3.62 8.61 5.02
N ALA A 202 2.65 7.82 5.42
CA ALA A 202 1.52 7.51 4.57
C ALA A 202 0.22 7.61 5.35
N ILE A 203 -0.90 7.85 4.66
CA ILE A 203 -2.19 8.11 5.28
C ILE A 203 -3.33 7.64 4.38
N HIS A 204 -4.36 7.01 4.99
CA HIS A 204 -5.64 6.77 4.31
C HIS A 204 -6.35 8.10 4.13
N CYS A 205 -6.98 8.28 2.98
CA CYS A 205 -7.55 9.58 2.63
C CYS A 205 -8.67 9.45 1.60
N ALA A 206 -9.79 10.11 1.86
CA ALA A 206 -10.93 10.18 0.96
C ALA A 206 -11.37 8.79 0.44
N GLU A 207 -11.34 7.81 1.31
CA GLU A 207 -11.74 6.43 1.03
C GLU A 207 -13.23 6.35 0.77
N THR A 208 -14.03 6.92 1.67
CA THR A 208 -15.49 6.97 1.58
C THR A 208 -15.99 8.39 1.35
N LYS A 209 -17.19 8.50 0.76
CA LYS A 209 -17.89 9.80 0.64
C LYS A 209 -18.16 10.41 2.01
N GLN A 210 -18.47 9.57 2.99
CA GLN A 210 -18.73 10.00 4.36
C GLN A 210 -17.50 10.60 5.03
N SER A 211 -16.32 9.96 4.92
CA SER A 211 -15.07 10.46 5.48
C SER A 211 -14.69 11.82 4.88
N TYR A 212 -14.81 11.95 3.56
CA TYR A 212 -14.56 13.19 2.83
C TYR A 212 -15.48 14.35 3.30
N LEU A 213 -16.79 14.08 3.45
CA LEU A 213 -17.76 15.06 3.93
C LEU A 213 -17.57 15.42 5.40
N LYS A 214 -17.26 14.44 6.26
CA LYS A 214 -16.96 14.63 7.69
C LYS A 214 -15.83 15.62 7.91
N SER A 215 -14.76 15.53 7.12
CA SER A 215 -13.63 16.47 7.16
C SER A 215 -14.09 17.91 6.89
N LYS A 216 -14.86 18.11 5.82
CA LYS A 216 -15.41 19.43 5.45
C LYS A 216 -16.32 20.01 6.54
N GLN A 217 -17.22 19.20 7.08
CA GLN A 217 -18.16 19.62 8.14
C GLN A 217 -17.44 19.99 9.42
N THR A 218 -16.38 19.25 9.79
CA THR A 218 -15.67 19.44 11.06
C THR A 218 -14.67 20.59 11.00
N THR A 219 -13.97 20.77 9.86
CA THR A 219 -12.80 21.66 9.75
C THR A 219 -12.88 22.67 8.62
N ARG A 220 -13.94 22.65 7.80
CA ARG A 220 -14.09 23.44 6.54
C ARG A 220 -13.01 23.15 5.48
N LYS A 221 -12.22 22.10 5.66
CA LYS A 221 -11.19 21.64 4.70
C LYS A 221 -11.53 20.26 4.18
N THR A 222 -11.10 19.95 2.94
CA THR A 222 -11.20 18.57 2.43
C THR A 222 -10.26 17.65 3.21
N GLU A 223 -10.57 16.37 3.24
CA GLU A 223 -9.69 15.39 3.88
C GLU A 223 -8.29 15.35 3.24
N PRO A 224 -8.15 15.37 1.89
CA PRO A 224 -6.85 15.52 1.24
C PRO A 224 -6.09 16.78 1.64
N MET A 225 -6.74 17.95 1.70
CA MET A 225 -6.08 19.19 2.16
C MET A 225 -5.51 19.06 3.57
N ARG A 226 -6.23 18.41 4.49
CA ARG A 226 -5.75 18.17 5.86
C ARG A 226 -4.63 17.15 5.88
N SER A 227 -4.77 16.07 5.12
CA SER A 227 -3.75 15.01 5.01
C SER A 227 -2.40 15.57 4.55
N MET A 228 -2.39 16.63 3.73
CA MET A 228 -1.15 17.29 3.30
C MET A 228 -0.36 17.96 4.44
N LEU A 229 -0.97 18.21 5.61
CA LEU A 229 -0.26 18.70 6.80
C LEU A 229 0.73 17.67 7.37
N LEU A 230 0.50 16.39 7.12
CA LEU A 230 1.43 15.30 7.41
C LEU A 230 2.68 15.36 6.52
N LYS A 231 2.65 16.08 5.39
CA LYS A 231 3.64 15.99 4.30
C LYS A 231 3.83 14.52 3.88
N PRO A 232 2.79 13.81 3.49
CA PRO A 232 2.87 12.38 3.22
C PRO A 232 3.75 12.08 2.02
N ASP A 233 4.47 10.96 2.06
CA ASP A 233 5.17 10.44 0.88
C ASP A 233 4.18 9.91 -0.14
N PHE A 234 3.08 9.28 0.32
CA PHE A 234 1.96 8.85 -0.52
C PHE A 234 0.65 8.78 0.29
N LEU A 235 -0.47 8.76 -0.42
CA LEU A 235 -1.81 8.59 0.15
C LEU A 235 -2.42 7.28 -0.33
N VAL A 236 -3.38 6.74 0.44
CA VAL A 236 -4.13 5.53 0.09
C VAL A 236 -5.57 5.90 -0.21
N HIS A 237 -6.21 5.17 -1.13
CA HIS A 237 -7.57 5.27 -1.67
C HIS A 237 -7.80 6.48 -2.56
N MET A 238 -8.05 7.66 -2.04
CA MET A 238 -8.40 8.88 -2.78
C MET A 238 -9.64 8.72 -3.69
N THR A 239 -10.53 7.80 -3.34
CA THR A 239 -11.72 7.41 -4.13
C THR A 239 -12.64 8.59 -4.40
N TYR A 240 -12.82 9.47 -3.41
CA TYR A 240 -13.70 10.65 -3.47
C TYR A 240 -12.96 11.98 -3.58
N ALA A 241 -11.67 11.94 -3.94
CA ALA A 241 -10.90 13.17 -4.14
C ALA A 241 -11.39 13.97 -5.35
N SER A 242 -11.46 15.29 -5.20
CA SER A 242 -11.76 16.21 -6.29
C SER A 242 -10.55 16.41 -7.22
N LYS A 243 -10.77 16.95 -8.43
CA LYS A 243 -9.66 17.33 -9.33
C LYS A 243 -8.67 18.29 -8.68
N SER A 244 -9.16 19.24 -7.86
CA SER A 244 -8.29 20.16 -7.11
C SER A 244 -7.44 19.45 -6.07
N ASP A 245 -8.00 18.46 -5.36
CA ASP A 245 -7.24 17.64 -4.41
C ASP A 245 -6.16 16.84 -5.15
N LEU A 246 -6.49 16.19 -6.26
CA LEU A 246 -5.55 15.41 -7.08
C LEU A 246 -4.41 16.28 -7.62
N ASN A 247 -4.70 17.52 -8.05
CA ASN A 247 -3.67 18.45 -8.52
C ASN A 247 -2.67 18.83 -7.41
N ILE A 248 -3.14 18.94 -6.15
CA ILE A 248 -2.24 19.20 -5.01
C ILE A 248 -1.38 17.98 -4.74
N VAL A 249 -2.00 16.78 -4.70
CA VAL A 249 -1.33 15.52 -4.39
C VAL A 249 -0.27 15.17 -5.43
N SER A 250 -0.57 15.34 -6.72
CA SER A 250 0.37 15.04 -7.82
C SER A 250 1.66 15.84 -7.75
N LYS A 251 1.61 17.06 -7.19
CA LYS A 251 2.77 17.97 -7.09
C LYS A 251 3.56 17.81 -5.79
N LYS A 252 2.96 17.26 -4.73
CA LYS A 252 3.52 17.30 -3.38
C LYS A 252 3.81 15.93 -2.78
N THR A 253 3.46 14.85 -3.47
CA THR A 253 3.65 13.48 -2.99
C THR A 253 4.29 12.61 -4.06
N ARG A 254 4.71 11.41 -3.68
CA ARG A 254 5.22 10.40 -4.62
C ARG A 254 4.11 9.65 -5.35
N GLY A 255 2.84 9.79 -4.90
CA GLY A 255 1.70 9.20 -5.58
C GLY A 255 0.55 8.76 -4.67
N ILE A 256 -0.33 7.95 -5.25
CA ILE A 256 -1.53 7.42 -4.65
C ILE A 256 -1.53 5.89 -4.77
N VAL A 257 -1.94 5.20 -3.72
CA VAL A 257 -2.21 3.76 -3.74
C VAL A 257 -3.71 3.53 -3.79
N VAL A 258 -4.19 2.80 -4.78
CA VAL A 258 -5.61 2.41 -4.90
C VAL A 258 -5.81 0.95 -4.53
N CYS A 259 -6.95 0.64 -3.88
CA CYS A 259 -7.32 -0.69 -3.42
C CYS A 259 -8.70 -1.09 -3.96
N PRO A 260 -8.83 -1.28 -5.29
CA PRO A 260 -10.14 -1.30 -5.95
C PRO A 260 -11.05 -2.43 -5.49
N ARG A 261 -10.53 -3.64 -5.21
CA ARG A 261 -11.35 -4.75 -4.75
C ARG A 261 -11.83 -4.56 -3.30
N ALA A 262 -10.98 -4.02 -2.43
CA ALA A 262 -11.36 -3.72 -1.06
C ALA A 262 -12.49 -2.68 -1.02
N ASN A 263 -12.31 -1.55 -1.72
CA ASN A 263 -13.33 -0.52 -1.84
C ASN A 263 -14.65 -1.05 -2.41
N ALA A 264 -14.59 -1.90 -3.44
CA ALA A 264 -15.79 -2.52 -4.02
C ALA A 264 -16.48 -3.47 -3.05
N SER A 265 -15.72 -4.32 -2.34
CA SER A 265 -16.26 -5.30 -1.37
C SER A 265 -16.91 -4.61 -0.17
N LEU A 266 -16.44 -3.43 0.20
CA LEU A 266 -17.01 -2.61 1.28
C LEU A 266 -18.09 -1.62 0.81
N ALA A 267 -18.46 -1.66 -0.48
CA ALA A 267 -19.40 -0.71 -1.09
C ALA A 267 -18.97 0.77 -0.94
N GLU A 268 -17.69 1.03 -0.85
CA GLU A 268 -17.09 2.36 -0.67
C GLU A 268 -16.77 3.08 -2.00
N GLY A 269 -17.24 2.55 -3.12
CA GLY A 269 -17.02 3.11 -4.45
C GLY A 269 -15.77 2.56 -5.15
N ILE A 270 -15.51 3.08 -6.35
CA ILE A 270 -14.37 2.65 -7.19
C ILE A 270 -13.47 3.87 -7.43
N PRO A 271 -12.15 3.76 -7.16
CA PRO A 271 -11.23 4.88 -7.39
C PRO A 271 -11.13 5.22 -8.89
N ASN A 272 -11.25 6.51 -9.22
CA ASN A 272 -11.17 6.97 -10.59
C ASN A 272 -9.72 7.13 -11.05
N VAL A 273 -9.08 6.01 -11.40
CA VAL A 273 -7.68 6.00 -11.85
C VAL A 273 -7.45 6.75 -13.16
N VAL A 274 -8.46 6.86 -14.03
CA VAL A 274 -8.36 7.65 -15.26
C VAL A 274 -8.12 9.12 -14.92
N GLN A 275 -8.96 9.67 -14.04
CA GLN A 275 -8.82 11.04 -13.57
C GLN A 275 -7.49 11.27 -12.81
N MET A 276 -7.06 10.31 -12.00
CA MET A 276 -5.77 10.39 -11.31
C MET A 276 -4.60 10.47 -12.30
N MET A 277 -4.62 9.68 -13.37
CA MET A 277 -3.60 9.71 -14.42
C MET A 277 -3.66 11.01 -15.24
N GLU A 278 -4.84 11.50 -15.59
CA GLU A 278 -5.04 12.78 -16.27
C GLU A 278 -4.49 13.97 -15.45
N MET A 279 -4.52 13.85 -14.12
CA MET A 279 -3.94 14.81 -13.18
C MET A 279 -2.45 14.56 -12.87
N ASN A 280 -1.78 13.69 -13.66
CA ASN A 280 -0.37 13.31 -13.51
C ASN A 280 -0.02 12.70 -12.14
N CYS A 281 -0.97 12.08 -11.45
CA CYS A 281 -0.67 11.32 -10.24
C CYS A 281 0.06 10.02 -10.60
N ASN A 282 1.11 9.69 -9.86
CA ASN A 282 1.69 8.36 -9.89
C ASN A 282 0.77 7.41 -9.13
N VAL A 283 0.15 6.45 -9.83
CA VAL A 283 -0.80 5.50 -9.23
C VAL A 283 -0.14 4.15 -9.06
N ALA A 284 -0.25 3.58 -7.86
CA ALA A 284 0.14 2.21 -7.51
C ALA A 284 -1.07 1.44 -6.95
N ILE A 285 -0.96 0.11 -6.89
CA ILE A 285 -2.02 -0.79 -6.42
C ILE A 285 -1.63 -1.42 -5.09
N GLY A 286 -2.59 -1.48 -4.16
CA GLY A 286 -2.56 -2.26 -2.94
C GLY A 286 -3.76 -3.22 -2.85
N THR A 287 -3.72 -4.17 -1.93
CA THR A 287 -4.81 -5.14 -1.71
C THR A 287 -5.62 -4.88 -0.44
N ASP A 288 -5.11 -3.99 0.42
CA ASP A 288 -5.73 -3.60 1.67
C ASP A 288 -5.90 -4.75 2.68
N ASN A 289 -6.99 -4.80 3.42
CA ASN A 289 -7.29 -5.74 4.48
C ASN A 289 -7.39 -7.19 3.94
N VAL A 290 -6.60 -8.09 4.52
CA VAL A 290 -6.64 -9.52 4.16
C VAL A 290 -7.95 -10.16 4.63
N MET A 291 -8.55 -9.64 5.69
CA MET A 291 -9.87 -10.09 6.15
C MET A 291 -10.98 -9.88 5.12
N ILE A 292 -10.82 -8.93 4.20
CA ILE A 292 -11.78 -8.62 3.12
C ILE A 292 -11.41 -9.37 1.85
N ASN A 293 -10.16 -9.25 1.42
CA ASN A 293 -9.68 -9.78 0.16
C ASN A 293 -8.34 -10.51 0.30
N SER A 294 -8.20 -11.65 -0.37
CA SER A 294 -6.87 -12.27 -0.51
C SER A 294 -5.89 -11.30 -1.16
N PRO A 295 -4.65 -11.15 -0.66
CA PRO A 295 -3.64 -10.31 -1.28
C PRO A 295 -3.11 -10.96 -2.56
N ASP A 296 -3.76 -10.65 -3.68
CA ASP A 296 -3.51 -11.18 -5.00
C ASP A 296 -3.52 -10.05 -6.02
N LEU A 297 -2.33 -9.60 -6.42
CA LEU A 297 -2.19 -8.45 -7.32
C LEU A 297 -2.67 -8.76 -8.75
N PHE A 298 -2.68 -10.02 -9.20
CA PHE A 298 -3.26 -10.33 -10.50
C PHE A 298 -4.77 -10.11 -10.50
N ARG A 299 -5.45 -10.49 -9.42
CA ARG A 299 -6.88 -10.21 -9.26
C ARG A 299 -7.18 -8.71 -9.13
N GLU A 300 -6.31 -7.96 -8.43
CA GLU A 300 -6.45 -6.50 -8.36
C GLU A 300 -6.29 -5.85 -9.72
N MET A 301 -5.27 -6.24 -10.48
CA MET A 301 -5.03 -5.72 -11.83
C MET A 301 -6.18 -6.05 -12.78
N ASP A 302 -6.66 -7.30 -12.79
CA ASP A 302 -7.78 -7.73 -13.63
C ASP A 302 -9.06 -6.97 -13.29
N PHE A 303 -9.38 -6.86 -12.01
CA PHE A 303 -10.56 -6.14 -11.54
C PHE A 303 -10.46 -4.65 -11.90
N LEU A 304 -9.36 -3.98 -11.56
CA LEU A 304 -9.16 -2.56 -11.83
C LEU A 304 -9.26 -2.27 -13.33
N TRP A 305 -8.64 -3.10 -14.17
CA TRP A 305 -8.65 -2.93 -15.61
C TRP A 305 -10.08 -3.00 -16.17
N LYS A 306 -10.81 -4.06 -15.84
CA LYS A 306 -12.20 -4.28 -16.33
C LYS A 306 -13.18 -3.24 -15.82
N ILE A 307 -13.16 -2.97 -14.50
CA ILE A 307 -14.10 -2.04 -13.90
C ILE A 307 -13.86 -0.59 -14.39
N THR A 308 -12.60 -0.20 -14.58
CA THR A 308 -12.25 1.12 -15.11
C THR A 308 -12.75 1.29 -16.54
N MET A 309 -12.53 0.28 -17.40
CA MET A 309 -13.03 0.33 -18.77
C MET A 309 -14.56 0.35 -18.83
N GLY A 310 -15.23 -0.45 -17.98
CA GLY A 310 -16.68 -0.53 -17.93
C GLY A 310 -17.34 0.77 -17.45
N ILE A 311 -16.80 1.37 -16.37
CA ILE A 311 -17.36 2.62 -15.79
C ILE A 311 -17.03 3.85 -16.65
N HIS A 312 -15.78 3.98 -17.07
CA HIS A 312 -15.32 5.21 -17.74
C HIS A 312 -15.35 5.11 -19.27
N GLN A 313 -15.67 3.94 -19.84
CA GLN A 313 -15.70 3.67 -21.29
C GLN A 313 -14.41 4.14 -22.01
N LYS A 314 -13.29 4.11 -21.28
CA LYS A 314 -11.95 4.45 -21.78
C LYS A 314 -11.06 3.21 -21.77
N ARG A 315 -10.43 2.94 -22.89
CA ARG A 315 -9.43 1.86 -22.97
C ARG A 315 -8.15 2.26 -22.23
N ILE A 316 -7.68 1.37 -21.35
CA ILE A 316 -6.39 1.45 -20.70
C ILE A 316 -5.57 0.26 -21.15
N GLU A 317 -4.33 0.49 -21.58
CA GLU A 317 -3.42 -0.59 -21.93
C GLU A 317 -3.10 -1.45 -20.70
N PRO A 318 -3.14 -2.80 -20.80
CA PRO A 318 -2.78 -3.70 -19.70
C PRO A 318 -1.39 -3.41 -19.11
N LYS A 319 -0.44 -2.97 -19.94
CA LYS A 319 0.88 -2.54 -19.51
C LYS A 319 0.84 -1.37 -18.52
N THR A 320 -0.10 -0.44 -18.65
CA THR A 320 -0.31 0.66 -17.70
C THR A 320 -0.71 0.13 -16.33
N ILE A 321 -1.60 -0.86 -16.30
CA ILE A 321 -2.02 -1.50 -15.04
C ILE A 321 -0.86 -2.30 -14.42
N LEU A 322 -0.08 -3.03 -15.22
CA LEU A 322 1.11 -3.75 -14.74
C LEU A 322 2.16 -2.78 -14.14
N LYS A 323 2.33 -1.59 -14.72
CA LYS A 323 3.21 -0.56 -14.13
C LYS A 323 2.76 -0.12 -12.74
N MET A 324 1.46 -0.13 -12.43
CA MET A 324 0.94 0.26 -11.11
C MET A 324 1.37 -0.72 -10.01
N THR A 325 1.64 -1.98 -10.34
CA THR A 325 2.15 -2.99 -9.40
C THR A 325 3.66 -3.21 -9.50
N THR A 326 4.35 -2.47 -10.33
CA THR A 326 5.80 -2.63 -10.60
C THR A 326 6.51 -1.28 -10.58
N VAL A 327 6.72 -0.67 -11.73
CA VAL A 327 7.50 0.57 -11.92
C VAL A 327 6.95 1.74 -11.08
N ASN A 328 5.64 1.95 -11.11
CA ASN A 328 5.00 3.05 -10.37
C ASN A 328 5.12 2.85 -8.86
N ALA A 329 4.91 1.61 -8.41
CA ALA A 329 5.08 1.26 -7.00
C ALA A 329 6.55 1.43 -6.53
N GLY A 330 7.53 1.07 -7.37
CA GLY A 330 8.94 1.31 -7.09
C GLY A 330 9.25 2.81 -6.92
N LYS A 331 8.71 3.66 -7.81
CA LYS A 331 8.82 5.13 -7.72
C LYS A 331 8.14 5.68 -6.46
N LEU A 332 6.93 5.19 -6.15
CA LEU A 332 6.18 5.59 -4.95
C LEU A 332 6.97 5.33 -3.67
N LEU A 333 7.68 4.21 -3.61
CA LEU A 333 8.49 3.81 -2.46
C LEU A 333 9.90 4.43 -2.45
N ASP A 334 10.28 5.14 -3.52
CA ASP A 334 11.64 5.66 -3.71
C ASP A 334 12.72 4.56 -3.59
N LYS A 335 12.47 3.43 -4.22
CA LYS A 335 13.33 2.26 -4.21
C LYS A 335 13.72 1.85 -5.63
N LYS A 336 14.94 1.35 -5.80
CA LYS A 336 15.42 0.79 -7.07
C LYS A 336 14.88 -0.62 -7.31
N ILE A 337 13.55 -0.76 -7.33
CA ILE A 337 12.79 -2.00 -7.54
C ILE A 337 11.66 -1.77 -8.55
N GLY A 338 11.00 -2.85 -8.97
CA GLY A 338 9.84 -2.77 -9.88
C GLY A 338 10.19 -2.64 -11.36
N CYS A 339 11.46 -2.77 -11.73
CA CYS A 339 11.87 -2.87 -13.13
C CYS A 339 13.07 -3.82 -13.28
N ILE A 340 13.18 -4.44 -14.45
CA ILE A 340 14.32 -5.26 -14.86
C ILE A 340 15.26 -4.36 -15.66
N LYS A 341 16.43 -4.05 -15.11
CA LYS A 341 17.50 -3.28 -15.75
C LYS A 341 18.85 -3.61 -15.13
N GLU A 342 19.92 -3.40 -15.88
CA GLU A 342 21.31 -3.44 -15.40
C GLU A 342 21.61 -2.31 -14.43
#